data_c350e1cb8439dd910a350b2725c852a5
#
_entry.id   c350e1cb8439dd910a350b2725c852a5
#
_cell.length_a   1.000
_cell.length_b   1.000
_cell.length_c   1.000
_cell.angle_alpha   90.00
_cell.angle_beta   90.00
_cell.angle_gamma   90.00
#
_symmetry.space_group_name_H-M   'P 1'
#
loop_
_entity.id
_entity.type
_entity.pdbx_description
1 polymer ?
#
loop_
_entity_poly.entity_id
_entity_poly.type
_entity_poly.pdbx_seq_one_letter_code
_entity_poly.pdbx_strand_id
1 'polypeptide(L)'
;MALEAYMLDWAQMLVRWLHLITGIAWIGSSFYFVWLDNHLEVPPKDPNPRVYGEIWSVHGGGFYHNRKFLQGPGWIPEKLHWFKYEAYFTWMSGMGLLALLYWAGASTFMVDPAVLPLEPWQAVAIGFGVLVGGWLLYEGLCRTELVKSGMDFAVIGFALLALITFGLTQVFGGRAAFIHIGAMIGTCMVGNVFFTIIPGQKKMVAAIAEGREPDPIWGQRGKQRSVHNNYLTLPVLFIMISNHYPMTYSGKWNWAVLLVITLAAMLIRHFFNLKHKGVIKPALPLAGAALFALLAVFLYPRPQAASGPAIVIPPEKVTFANVQDVINNRCVSCHAATPSRGNFVTAPAGIKLEDPADIKRWAGRIHEQAVVRRAMPQGNVTGITEEERALLGAWYAAGAPGK
;
A
#
# COMPACT_ATOMS: atom_id res chain seq x y z
N MET A 1 -3.37 25.41 -19.13
CA MET A 1 -2.84 24.04 -19.35
C MET A 1 -1.41 23.84 -18.83
N ALA A 2 -0.36 24.49 -19.36
CA ALA A 2 1.02 24.24 -18.87
C ALA A 2 1.23 24.62 -17.40
N LEU A 3 0.70 25.76 -16.95
CA LEU A 3 0.79 26.20 -15.56
C LEU A 3 0.01 25.28 -14.61
N GLU A 4 -1.19 24.87 -14.99
CA GLU A 4 -2.02 23.97 -14.18
C GLU A 4 -1.35 22.61 -13.97
N ALA A 5 -0.81 22.02 -15.03
CA ALA A 5 -0.09 20.77 -14.96
C ALA A 5 1.18 20.88 -14.10
N TYR A 6 1.94 21.98 -14.23
CA TYR A 6 3.09 22.27 -13.39
C TYR A 6 2.72 22.42 -11.91
N MET A 7 1.63 23.12 -11.60
CA MET A 7 1.13 23.24 -10.22
C MET A 7 0.65 21.88 -9.67
N LEU A 8 0.05 21.05 -10.52
CA LEU A 8 -0.38 19.70 -10.12
C LEU A 8 0.82 18.80 -9.79
N ASP A 9 1.90 18.86 -10.56
CA ASP A 9 3.12 18.10 -10.28
C ASP A 9 3.73 18.50 -8.93
N TRP A 10 3.79 19.84 -8.65
CA TRP A 10 4.23 20.32 -7.34
C TRP A 10 3.32 19.84 -6.21
N ALA A 11 2.02 19.92 -6.39
CA ALA A 11 1.05 19.44 -5.40
C ALA A 11 1.24 17.95 -5.13
N GLN A 12 1.37 17.14 -6.17
CA GLN A 12 1.61 15.70 -6.05
C GLN A 12 2.93 15.39 -5.32
N MET A 13 4.00 16.10 -5.65
CA MET A 13 5.31 15.93 -5.00
C MET A 13 5.24 16.30 -3.52
N LEU A 14 4.70 17.46 -3.19
CA LEU A 14 4.63 17.96 -1.82
C LEU A 14 3.72 17.09 -0.94
N VAL A 15 2.55 16.70 -1.45
CA VAL A 15 1.63 15.82 -0.71
C VAL A 15 2.23 14.43 -0.53
N ARG A 16 2.95 13.89 -1.53
CA ARG A 16 3.65 12.61 -1.40
C ARG A 16 4.77 12.68 -0.35
N TRP A 17 5.53 13.76 -0.35
CA TRP A 17 6.57 13.97 0.63
C TRP A 17 5.99 14.08 2.05
N LEU A 18 4.92 14.86 2.23
CA LEU A 18 4.20 14.95 3.49
C LEU A 18 3.68 13.58 3.94
N HIS A 19 3.07 12.81 3.02
CA HIS A 19 2.57 11.47 3.31
C HIS A 19 3.68 10.52 3.79
N LEU A 20 4.85 10.57 3.15
CA LEU A 20 6.00 9.77 3.55
C LEU A 20 6.49 10.15 4.95
N ILE A 21 6.66 11.45 5.24
CA ILE A 21 7.14 11.93 6.54
C ILE A 21 6.16 11.53 7.66
N THR A 22 4.88 11.81 7.48
CA THR A 22 3.86 11.50 8.49
C THR A 22 3.67 10.00 8.67
N GLY A 23 3.75 9.22 7.59
CA GLY A 23 3.72 7.77 7.62
C GLY A 23 4.90 7.17 8.38
N ILE A 24 6.12 7.67 8.17
CA ILE A 24 7.31 7.27 8.94
C ILE A 24 7.11 7.59 10.43
N ALA A 25 6.62 8.79 10.75
CA ALA A 25 6.38 9.19 12.14
C ALA A 25 5.34 8.28 12.81
N TRP A 26 4.23 7.98 12.14
CA TRP A 26 3.19 7.10 12.68
C TRP A 26 3.69 5.67 12.87
N ILE A 27 4.36 5.10 11.88
CA ILE A 27 4.90 3.74 11.96
C ILE A 27 5.99 3.67 13.03
N GLY A 28 6.87 4.67 13.08
CA GLY A 28 7.95 4.74 14.07
C GLY A 28 7.42 4.78 15.50
N SER A 29 6.44 5.64 15.78
CA SER A 29 5.79 5.71 17.09
C SER A 29 5.08 4.41 17.44
N SER A 30 4.35 3.80 16.48
CA SER A 30 3.67 2.52 16.69
C SER A 30 4.64 1.40 17.05
N PHE A 31 5.76 1.30 16.34
CA PHE A 31 6.80 0.28 16.61
C PHE A 31 7.49 0.53 17.95
N TYR A 32 7.79 1.80 18.26
CA TYR A 32 8.36 2.18 19.54
C TYR A 32 7.48 1.77 20.71
N PHE A 33 6.17 2.10 20.68
CA PHE A 33 5.26 1.75 21.78
C PHE A 33 5.01 0.24 21.89
N VAL A 34 5.01 -0.51 20.77
CA VAL A 34 4.95 -1.98 20.82
C VAL A 34 6.22 -2.56 21.43
N TRP A 35 7.38 -2.02 21.09
CA TRP A 35 8.65 -2.41 21.73
C TRP A 35 8.62 -2.08 23.22
N LEU A 36 8.28 -0.85 23.56
CA LEU A 36 8.20 -0.37 24.95
C LEU A 36 7.30 -1.26 25.79
N ASP A 37 6.05 -1.50 25.35
CA ASP A 37 5.06 -2.30 26.07
C ASP A 37 5.52 -3.75 26.36
N ASN A 38 6.34 -4.31 25.48
CA ASN A 38 6.81 -5.69 25.62
C ASN A 38 8.17 -5.83 26.35
N HIS A 39 8.80 -4.71 26.72
CA HIS A 39 10.08 -4.73 27.45
C HIS A 39 9.99 -4.08 28.84
N LEU A 40 8.77 -3.75 29.28
CA LEU A 40 8.55 -3.23 30.62
C LEU A 40 8.81 -4.33 31.64
N GLU A 41 9.63 -4.01 32.65
CA GLU A 41 9.92 -4.88 33.80
C GLU A 41 9.17 -4.38 35.03
N VAL A 42 8.74 -5.30 35.89
CA VAL A 42 8.10 -4.94 37.16
C VAL A 42 9.16 -4.32 38.07
N PRO A 43 8.97 -3.07 38.55
CA PRO A 43 9.96 -2.42 39.39
C PRO A 43 10.10 -3.16 40.71
N PRO A 44 11.30 -3.55 41.14
CA PRO A 44 11.49 -4.40 42.33
C PRO A 44 11.16 -3.71 43.64
N LYS A 45 11.12 -2.37 43.66
CA LYS A 45 10.89 -1.56 44.86
C LYS A 45 10.19 -0.22 44.57
N ASP A 46 9.19 -0.22 43.69
CA ASP A 46 8.42 1.02 43.49
C ASP A 46 7.41 1.23 44.62
N PRO A 47 7.44 2.36 45.33
CA PRO A 47 6.45 2.67 46.35
C PRO A 47 5.07 2.96 45.74
N ASN A 48 4.96 3.18 44.41
CA ASN A 48 3.71 3.45 43.75
C ASN A 48 3.09 2.17 43.17
N PRO A 49 2.04 1.61 43.80
CA PRO A 49 1.40 0.36 43.37
C PRO A 49 0.68 0.48 42.02
N ARG A 50 0.53 1.70 41.47
CA ARG A 50 -0.09 1.94 40.16
C ARG A 50 0.85 1.73 38.99
N VAL A 51 2.17 1.62 39.23
CA VAL A 51 3.16 1.35 38.17
C VAL A 51 3.08 -0.10 37.75
N TYR A 52 2.65 -0.30 36.53
CA TYR A 52 2.58 -1.65 35.91
C TYR A 52 3.96 -2.18 35.52
N GLY A 53 4.83 -1.30 35.05
CA GLY A 53 6.17 -1.65 34.64
C GLY A 53 6.97 -0.43 34.20
N GLU A 54 8.28 -0.59 34.20
CA GLU A 54 9.21 0.47 33.81
C GLU A 54 10.36 -0.08 32.95
N ILE A 55 11.02 0.80 32.21
CA ILE A 55 12.22 0.50 31.45
C ILE A 55 13.11 1.72 31.35
N TRP A 56 14.41 1.49 31.47
CA TRP A 56 15.44 2.46 31.16
C TRP A 56 15.92 2.30 29.73
N SER A 57 16.10 3.40 29.03
CA SER A 57 16.66 3.43 27.67
C SER A 57 17.69 4.54 27.52
N VAL A 58 18.59 4.39 26.57
CA VAL A 58 19.60 5.39 26.19
C VAL A 58 19.38 5.80 24.75
N HIS A 59 19.29 7.10 24.52
CA HIS A 59 19.22 7.62 23.15
C HIS A 59 19.72 9.07 23.12
N GLY A 60 20.49 9.42 22.06
CA GLY A 60 20.97 10.78 21.84
C GLY A 60 21.84 11.35 22.98
N GLY A 61 22.58 10.49 23.71
CA GLY A 61 23.44 10.88 24.82
C GLY A 61 22.70 11.08 26.16
N GLY A 62 21.37 10.79 26.23
CA GLY A 62 20.57 10.87 27.43
C GLY A 62 20.00 9.54 27.88
N PHE A 63 19.69 9.46 29.19
CA PHE A 63 18.98 8.34 29.79
C PHE A 63 17.50 8.69 29.92
N TYR A 64 16.64 7.76 29.55
CA TYR A 64 15.18 7.91 29.62
C TYR A 64 14.60 6.83 30.51
N HIS A 65 13.77 7.23 31.49
CA HIS A 65 13.05 6.32 32.36
C HIS A 65 11.56 6.37 32.02
N ASN A 66 11.06 5.30 31.40
CA ASN A 66 9.65 5.19 31.00
C ASN A 66 8.91 4.32 32.00
N ARG A 67 7.81 4.83 32.55
CA ARG A 67 6.91 4.13 33.47
C ARG A 67 5.53 4.04 32.90
N LYS A 68 4.90 2.88 32.96
CA LYS A 68 3.56 2.63 32.46
C LYS A 68 2.58 2.43 33.62
N PHE A 69 1.44 3.10 33.51
CA PHE A 69 0.31 2.98 34.42
C PHE A 69 -0.88 2.44 33.64
N LEU A 70 -1.48 1.31 34.06
CA LEU A 70 -2.63 0.73 33.33
C LEU A 70 -3.91 1.54 33.54
N GLN A 71 -4.15 2.00 34.78
CA GLN A 71 -5.33 2.75 35.15
C GLN A 71 -5.04 4.25 35.35
N GLY A 72 -3.84 4.67 34.99
CA GLY A 72 -3.36 6.04 35.10
C GLY A 72 -2.61 6.31 36.42
N PRO A 73 -1.87 7.42 36.47
CA PRO A 73 -0.94 7.73 37.57
C PRO A 73 -1.64 8.23 38.84
N GLY A 74 -2.95 8.38 38.86
CA GLY A 74 -3.70 8.97 40.00
C GLY A 74 -3.77 10.49 39.96
N TRP A 75 -3.06 11.14 39.08
CA TRP A 75 -3.09 12.57 38.77
C TRP A 75 -2.79 12.80 37.31
N ILE A 76 -3.19 13.92 36.74
CA ILE A 76 -2.95 14.26 35.36
C ILE A 76 -1.92 15.38 35.28
N PRO A 77 -0.79 15.20 34.56
CA PRO A 77 0.14 16.28 34.29
C PRO A 77 -0.49 17.36 33.40
N GLU A 78 -0.10 18.62 33.60
CA GLU A 78 -0.60 19.75 32.82
C GLU A 78 -0.38 19.56 31.32
N LYS A 79 0.75 18.93 30.93
CA LYS A 79 1.11 18.68 29.54
C LYS A 79 1.05 17.19 29.24
N LEU A 80 0.10 16.79 28.40
CA LEU A 80 0.00 15.46 27.83
C LEU A 80 0.26 15.53 26.32
N HIS A 81 1.19 14.73 25.84
CA HIS A 81 1.37 14.54 24.40
C HIS A 81 0.42 13.45 23.89
N TRP A 82 -0.25 13.74 22.78
CA TRP A 82 -1.22 12.84 22.15
C TRP A 82 -0.69 12.37 20.82
N PHE A 83 -0.30 11.11 20.70
CA PHE A 83 0.13 10.47 19.44
C PHE A 83 -1.07 10.19 18.54
N LYS A 84 -1.55 11.22 17.85
CA LYS A 84 -2.72 11.15 16.96
C LYS A 84 -2.53 11.87 15.64
N TYR A 85 -1.77 12.96 15.65
CA TYR A 85 -1.61 13.80 14.47
C TYR A 85 -0.81 13.09 13.38
N GLU A 86 0.13 12.25 13.74
CA GLU A 86 0.89 11.40 12.83
C GLU A 86 -0.06 10.50 12.01
N ALA A 87 -1.03 9.88 12.66
CA ALA A 87 -2.04 9.05 11.99
C ALA A 87 -2.99 9.88 11.13
N TYR A 88 -3.45 11.02 11.63
CA TYR A 88 -4.40 11.88 10.92
C TYR A 88 -3.78 12.49 9.68
N PHE A 89 -2.59 13.07 9.78
CA PHE A 89 -1.91 13.65 8.63
C PHE A 89 -1.46 12.59 7.62
N THR A 90 -1.11 11.37 8.07
CA THR A 90 -0.85 10.26 7.16
C THR A 90 -2.08 9.93 6.34
N TRP A 91 -3.24 9.81 6.96
CA TRP A 91 -4.48 9.51 6.24
C TRP A 91 -4.92 10.67 5.33
N MET A 92 -4.90 11.90 5.83
CA MET A 92 -5.30 13.08 5.06
C MET A 92 -4.43 13.26 3.81
N SER A 93 -3.11 13.14 3.96
CA SER A 93 -2.18 13.23 2.82
C SER A 93 -2.33 12.03 1.87
N GLY A 94 -2.58 10.82 2.41
CA GLY A 94 -2.88 9.64 1.60
C GLY A 94 -4.16 9.78 0.79
N MET A 95 -5.24 10.31 1.37
CA MET A 95 -6.48 10.64 0.67
C MET A 95 -6.26 11.74 -0.37
N GLY A 96 -5.46 12.75 -0.05
CA GLY A 96 -5.04 13.78 -1.01
C GLY A 96 -4.32 13.17 -2.22
N LEU A 97 -3.38 12.26 -2.01
CA LEU A 97 -2.70 11.54 -3.10
C LEU A 97 -3.67 10.67 -3.91
N LEU A 98 -4.58 9.95 -3.25
CA LEU A 98 -5.57 9.13 -3.93
C LEU A 98 -6.46 9.99 -4.83
N ALA A 99 -6.91 11.14 -4.32
CA ALA A 99 -7.73 12.09 -5.08
C ALA A 99 -6.96 12.70 -6.25
N LEU A 100 -5.74 13.22 -6.01
CA LEU A 100 -4.95 13.90 -7.03
C LEU A 100 -4.44 12.97 -8.13
N LEU A 101 -4.05 11.73 -7.78
CA LEU A 101 -3.45 10.79 -8.74
C LEU A 101 -4.50 9.88 -9.38
N TYR A 102 -5.34 9.25 -8.56
CA TYR A 102 -6.22 8.19 -9.04
C TYR A 102 -7.60 8.71 -9.40
N TRP A 103 -8.25 9.51 -8.55
CA TRP A 103 -9.62 9.94 -8.80
C TRP A 103 -9.69 11.05 -9.86
N ALA A 104 -8.80 12.05 -9.80
CA ALA A 104 -8.73 13.08 -10.84
C ALA A 104 -8.27 12.52 -12.19
N GLY A 105 -7.45 11.46 -12.17
CA GLY A 105 -6.97 10.76 -13.37
C GLY A 105 -7.65 9.39 -13.59
N ALA A 106 -8.91 9.21 -13.18
CA ALA A 106 -9.56 7.89 -13.14
C ALA A 106 -9.57 7.16 -14.49
N SER A 107 -9.78 7.88 -15.59
CA SER A 107 -9.71 7.30 -16.94
C SER A 107 -8.36 6.66 -17.29
N THR A 108 -7.28 7.14 -16.68
CA THR A 108 -5.92 6.67 -16.97
C THR A 108 -5.41 5.69 -15.91
N PHE A 109 -5.77 5.92 -14.63
CA PHE A 109 -5.15 5.22 -13.51
C PHE A 109 -6.05 4.18 -12.84
N MET A 110 -7.37 4.23 -13.06
CA MET A 110 -8.32 3.31 -12.44
C MET A 110 -9.01 2.39 -13.44
N VAL A 111 -9.54 2.97 -14.52
CA VAL A 111 -10.28 2.20 -15.54
C VAL A 111 -9.30 1.37 -16.36
N ASP A 112 -9.60 0.09 -16.49
CA ASP A 112 -8.97 -0.83 -17.43
C ASP A 112 -10.07 -1.52 -18.23
N PRO A 113 -10.29 -1.14 -19.50
CA PRO A 113 -11.37 -1.71 -20.31
C PRO A 113 -11.23 -3.23 -20.53
N ALA A 114 -10.01 -3.79 -20.38
CA ALA A 114 -9.81 -5.23 -20.48
C ALA A 114 -10.28 -5.99 -19.22
N VAL A 115 -10.44 -5.29 -18.09
CA VAL A 115 -10.97 -5.84 -16.84
C VAL A 115 -12.48 -5.56 -16.76
N LEU A 116 -12.86 -4.28 -16.77
CA LEU A 116 -14.24 -3.83 -16.77
C LEU A 116 -14.34 -2.43 -17.40
N PRO A 117 -15.12 -2.24 -18.48
CA PRO A 117 -15.31 -0.95 -19.11
C PRO A 117 -16.22 -0.04 -18.25
N LEU A 118 -15.61 0.71 -17.35
CA LEU A 118 -16.28 1.65 -16.46
C LEU A 118 -16.16 3.09 -16.96
N GLU A 119 -17.19 3.89 -16.68
CA GLU A 119 -17.05 5.34 -16.73
C GLU A 119 -16.15 5.83 -15.57
N PRO A 120 -15.35 6.88 -15.75
CA PRO A 120 -14.44 7.37 -14.70
C PRO A 120 -15.13 7.66 -13.36
N TRP A 121 -16.33 8.25 -13.37
CA TRP A 121 -17.09 8.52 -12.16
C TRP A 121 -17.54 7.25 -11.42
N GLN A 122 -17.86 6.18 -12.16
CA GLN A 122 -18.21 4.88 -11.58
C GLN A 122 -17.00 4.28 -10.85
N ALA A 123 -15.82 4.35 -11.47
CA ALA A 123 -14.60 3.89 -10.85
C ALA A 123 -14.31 4.65 -9.54
N VAL A 124 -14.47 5.97 -9.52
CA VAL A 124 -14.31 6.80 -8.31
C VAL A 124 -15.34 6.42 -7.25
N ALA A 125 -16.61 6.27 -7.63
CA ALA A 125 -17.69 5.90 -6.69
C ALA A 125 -17.43 4.51 -6.06
N ILE A 126 -17.02 3.52 -6.85
CA ILE A 126 -16.65 2.19 -6.34
C ILE A 126 -15.43 2.30 -5.41
N GLY A 127 -14.39 3.04 -5.82
CA GLY A 127 -13.20 3.26 -5.00
C GLY A 127 -13.53 3.87 -3.64
N PHE A 128 -14.32 4.94 -3.62
CA PHE A 128 -14.82 5.55 -2.38
C PHE A 128 -15.69 4.58 -1.55
N GLY A 129 -16.58 3.85 -2.23
CA GLY A 129 -17.44 2.85 -1.60
C GLY A 129 -16.66 1.74 -0.90
N VAL A 130 -15.54 1.29 -1.49
CA VAL A 130 -14.65 0.28 -0.88
C VAL A 130 -13.98 0.82 0.38
N LEU A 131 -13.54 2.07 0.41
CA LEU A 131 -12.95 2.66 1.60
C LEU A 131 -13.95 2.72 2.76
N VAL A 132 -15.14 3.26 2.50
CA VAL A 132 -16.19 3.41 3.50
C VAL A 132 -16.75 2.05 3.91
N GLY A 133 -17.11 1.21 2.94
CA GLY A 133 -17.68 -0.12 3.17
C GLY A 133 -16.70 -1.05 3.89
N GLY A 134 -15.43 -1.02 3.52
CA GLY A 134 -14.37 -1.79 4.18
C GLY A 134 -14.17 -1.37 5.64
N TRP A 135 -14.20 -0.06 5.91
CA TRP A 135 -14.15 0.43 7.28
C TRP A 135 -15.39 0.05 8.10
N LEU A 136 -16.59 0.19 7.55
CA LEU A 136 -17.84 -0.21 8.23
C LEU A 136 -17.86 -1.71 8.53
N LEU A 137 -17.45 -2.55 7.58
CA LEU A 137 -17.35 -3.99 7.74
C LEU A 137 -16.35 -4.37 8.85
N TYR A 138 -15.16 -3.77 8.81
CA TYR A 138 -14.14 -3.99 9.84
C TYR A 138 -14.61 -3.52 11.23
N GLU A 139 -15.22 -2.33 11.32
CA GLU A 139 -15.75 -1.81 12.58
C GLU A 139 -16.90 -2.68 13.11
N GLY A 140 -17.78 -3.15 12.22
CA GLY A 140 -18.82 -4.12 12.55
C GLY A 140 -18.25 -5.42 13.13
N LEU A 141 -17.23 -5.99 12.46
CA LEU A 141 -16.54 -7.20 12.93
C LEU A 141 -15.91 -7.00 14.31
N CYS A 142 -15.33 -5.85 14.56
CA CYS A 142 -14.74 -5.51 15.86
C CYS A 142 -15.75 -5.34 17.00
N ARG A 143 -17.03 -5.26 16.69
CA ARG A 143 -18.12 -5.19 17.70
C ARG A 143 -18.72 -6.56 18.02
N THR A 144 -18.35 -7.60 17.28
CA THR A 144 -18.79 -8.96 17.53
C THR A 144 -17.93 -9.64 18.59
N GLU A 145 -18.41 -10.78 19.10
CA GLU A 145 -17.66 -11.63 20.04
C GLU A 145 -16.38 -12.21 19.41
N LEU A 146 -16.29 -12.30 18.08
CA LEU A 146 -15.12 -12.79 17.36
C LEU A 146 -13.83 -12.05 17.71
N VAL A 147 -13.94 -10.78 18.06
CA VAL A 147 -12.78 -9.95 18.44
C VAL A 147 -12.10 -10.43 19.72
N LYS A 148 -12.78 -11.23 20.56
CA LYS A 148 -12.21 -11.84 21.76
C LYS A 148 -11.25 -12.98 21.45
N SER A 149 -11.46 -13.70 20.33
CA SER A 149 -10.54 -14.69 19.81
C SER A 149 -9.64 -14.03 18.75
N GLY A 150 -8.40 -13.77 19.08
CA GLY A 150 -7.46 -13.12 18.15
C GLY A 150 -7.23 -13.97 16.87
N MET A 151 -7.29 -15.29 16.97
CA MET A 151 -7.11 -16.18 15.82
C MET A 151 -8.36 -16.18 14.92
N ASP A 152 -9.55 -16.32 15.46
CA ASP A 152 -10.78 -16.33 14.67
C ASP A 152 -11.00 -14.99 13.98
N PHE A 153 -10.73 -13.91 14.70
CA PHE A 153 -10.75 -12.56 14.11
C PHE A 153 -9.75 -12.41 12.95
N ALA A 154 -8.53 -12.92 13.10
CA ALA A 154 -7.50 -12.88 12.06
C ALA A 154 -7.91 -13.70 10.82
N VAL A 155 -8.43 -14.91 11.02
CA VAL A 155 -8.86 -15.80 9.93
C VAL A 155 -10.03 -15.18 9.15
N ILE A 156 -11.08 -14.75 9.87
CA ILE A 156 -12.27 -14.15 9.24
C ILE A 156 -11.91 -12.82 8.59
N GLY A 157 -11.12 -11.98 9.26
CA GLY A 157 -10.65 -10.71 8.71
C GLY A 157 -9.81 -10.90 7.44
N PHE A 158 -8.94 -11.91 7.43
CA PHE A 158 -8.15 -12.25 6.24
C PHE A 158 -9.02 -12.81 5.11
N ALA A 159 -10.02 -13.63 5.40
CA ALA A 159 -10.97 -14.13 4.40
C ALA A 159 -11.80 -12.98 3.77
N LEU A 160 -12.26 -12.05 4.57
CA LEU A 160 -12.95 -10.84 4.07
C LEU A 160 -12.03 -9.97 3.22
N LEU A 161 -10.79 -9.76 3.66
CA LEU A 161 -9.78 -9.06 2.87
C LEU A 161 -9.54 -9.77 1.54
N ALA A 162 -9.48 -11.10 1.54
CA ALA A 162 -9.30 -11.90 0.32
C ALA A 162 -10.47 -11.72 -0.65
N LEU A 163 -11.71 -11.75 -0.15
CA LEU A 163 -12.92 -11.54 -0.96
C LEU A 163 -12.93 -10.13 -1.58
N ILE A 164 -12.65 -9.09 -0.78
CA ILE A 164 -12.61 -7.72 -1.26
C ILE A 164 -11.47 -7.54 -2.29
N THR A 165 -10.30 -8.10 -2.01
CA THR A 165 -9.15 -8.04 -2.92
C THR A 165 -9.47 -8.72 -4.26
N PHE A 166 -10.01 -9.93 -4.22
CA PHE A 166 -10.45 -10.64 -5.43
C PHE A 166 -11.46 -9.80 -6.20
N GLY A 167 -12.54 -9.35 -5.55
CA GLY A 167 -13.58 -8.56 -6.19
C GLY A 167 -13.03 -7.28 -6.83
N LEU A 168 -12.16 -6.55 -6.12
CA LEU A 168 -11.64 -5.29 -6.62
C LEU A 168 -10.67 -5.46 -7.80
N THR A 169 -9.94 -6.56 -7.87
CA THR A 169 -9.10 -6.90 -9.03
C THR A 169 -9.90 -7.35 -10.25
N GLN A 170 -11.20 -7.64 -10.12
CA GLN A 170 -12.12 -7.87 -11.24
C GLN A 170 -12.80 -6.58 -11.72
N VAL A 171 -12.57 -5.47 -11.03
CA VAL A 171 -13.19 -4.17 -11.32
C VAL A 171 -12.16 -3.17 -11.84
N PHE A 172 -10.99 -3.12 -11.23
CA PHE A 172 -9.92 -2.19 -11.58
C PHE A 172 -8.70 -2.91 -12.15
N GLY A 173 -7.92 -2.19 -12.94
CA GLY A 173 -6.56 -2.61 -13.26
C GLY A 173 -5.77 -2.86 -11.98
N GLY A 174 -4.87 -3.87 -11.96
CA GLY A 174 -4.23 -4.37 -10.75
C GLY A 174 -3.55 -3.30 -9.89
N ARG A 175 -2.93 -2.29 -10.52
CA ARG A 175 -2.32 -1.15 -9.80
C ARG A 175 -3.34 -0.37 -8.98
N ALA A 176 -4.47 -0.02 -9.57
CA ALA A 176 -5.53 0.72 -8.89
C ALA A 176 -6.19 -0.13 -7.80
N ALA A 177 -6.45 -1.42 -8.07
CA ALA A 177 -6.97 -2.35 -7.08
C ALA A 177 -6.07 -2.39 -5.84
N PHE A 178 -4.76 -2.58 -6.00
CA PHE A 178 -3.81 -2.64 -4.88
C PHE A 178 -3.84 -1.36 -4.05
N ILE A 179 -3.74 -0.20 -4.69
CA ILE A 179 -3.74 1.09 -3.97
C ILE A 179 -5.04 1.31 -3.21
N HIS A 180 -6.20 0.95 -3.77
CA HIS A 180 -7.48 1.09 -3.06
C HIS A 180 -7.61 0.11 -1.89
N ILE A 181 -7.09 -1.13 -1.99
CA ILE A 181 -6.96 -2.05 -0.85
C ILE A 181 -6.09 -1.43 0.24
N GLY A 182 -4.93 -0.86 -0.12
CA GLY A 182 -4.07 -0.17 0.84
C GLY A 182 -4.73 1.03 1.50
N ALA A 183 -5.45 1.85 0.73
CA ALA A 183 -6.19 3.00 1.23
C ALA A 183 -7.35 2.56 2.16
N MET A 184 -8.05 1.47 1.84
CA MET A 184 -9.07 0.87 2.70
C MET A 184 -8.47 0.41 4.03
N ILE A 185 -7.37 -0.34 4.00
CA ILE A 185 -6.69 -0.78 5.23
C ILE A 185 -6.20 0.44 6.03
N GLY A 186 -5.59 1.43 5.38
CA GLY A 186 -5.16 2.68 6.02
C GLY A 186 -6.33 3.44 6.66
N THR A 187 -7.50 3.43 6.02
CA THR A 187 -8.74 4.02 6.55
C THR A 187 -9.22 3.26 7.80
N CYS A 188 -9.18 1.92 7.80
CA CYS A 188 -9.45 1.13 8.99
C CYS A 188 -8.47 1.45 10.13
N MET A 189 -7.17 1.57 9.79
CA MET A 189 -6.13 1.87 10.79
C MET A 189 -6.30 3.26 11.42
N VAL A 190 -6.56 4.30 10.63
CA VAL A 190 -6.82 5.64 11.18
C VAL A 190 -8.17 5.72 11.88
N GLY A 191 -9.18 5.01 11.38
CA GLY A 191 -10.48 4.87 12.04
C GLY A 191 -10.34 4.30 13.45
N ASN A 192 -9.45 3.34 13.66
CA ASN A 192 -9.10 2.83 15.00
C ASN A 192 -8.57 3.95 15.93
N VAL A 193 -7.69 4.80 15.40
CA VAL A 193 -7.14 5.92 16.18
C VAL A 193 -8.23 6.95 16.49
N PHE A 194 -8.98 7.36 15.45
CA PHE A 194 -9.93 8.46 15.53
C PHE A 194 -11.19 8.12 16.35
N PHE A 195 -11.78 6.92 16.13
CA PHE A 195 -13.07 6.56 16.70
C PHE A 195 -12.98 5.71 17.98
N THR A 196 -11.83 5.04 18.23
CA THR A 196 -11.71 4.12 19.37
C THR A 196 -10.59 4.52 20.32
N ILE A 197 -9.35 4.65 19.83
CA ILE A 197 -8.18 4.83 20.70
C ILE A 197 -8.25 6.20 21.38
N ILE A 198 -8.30 7.28 20.62
CA ILE A 198 -8.28 8.65 21.18
C ILE A 198 -9.52 8.96 22.02
N PRO A 199 -10.76 8.61 21.59
CA PRO A 199 -11.92 8.80 22.47
C PRO A 199 -11.84 8.00 23.78
N GLY A 200 -11.35 6.76 23.75
CA GLY A 200 -11.10 5.97 24.94
C GLY A 200 -10.09 6.62 25.89
N GLN A 201 -8.96 7.06 25.36
CA GLN A 201 -7.92 7.77 26.13
C GLN A 201 -8.46 9.07 26.75
N LYS A 202 -9.26 9.86 26.00
CA LYS A 202 -9.89 11.07 26.54
C LYS A 202 -10.80 10.76 27.72
N LYS A 203 -11.58 9.67 27.65
CA LYS A 203 -12.44 9.22 28.78
C LYS A 203 -11.62 8.81 29.99
N MET A 204 -10.48 8.11 29.76
CA MET A 204 -9.57 7.76 30.85
C MET A 204 -8.99 9.00 31.53
N VAL A 205 -8.50 9.97 30.75
CA VAL A 205 -7.96 11.23 31.28
C VAL A 205 -9.01 12.02 32.07
N ALA A 206 -10.23 12.12 31.55
CA ALA A 206 -11.33 12.81 32.21
C ALA A 206 -11.70 12.14 33.54
N ALA A 207 -11.80 10.81 33.59
CA ALA A 207 -12.08 10.08 34.82
C ALA A 207 -11.02 10.37 35.90
N ILE A 208 -9.73 10.33 35.54
CA ILE A 208 -8.65 10.62 36.49
C ILE A 208 -8.70 12.08 36.99
N ALA A 209 -8.97 13.03 36.08
CA ALA A 209 -9.09 14.44 36.41
C ALA A 209 -10.26 14.71 37.40
N GLU A 210 -11.31 13.89 37.32
CA GLU A 210 -12.44 13.91 38.23
C GLU A 210 -12.23 13.08 39.53
N GLY A 211 -11.03 12.53 39.72
CA GLY A 211 -10.70 11.69 40.89
C GLY A 211 -11.32 10.29 40.84
N ARG A 212 -11.83 9.85 39.68
CA ARG A 212 -12.45 8.53 39.51
C ARG A 212 -11.48 7.55 38.83
N GLU A 213 -11.61 6.28 39.16
CA GLU A 213 -10.89 5.22 38.45
C GLU A 213 -11.47 5.09 37.03
N PRO A 214 -10.61 5.07 35.99
CA PRO A 214 -11.06 4.84 34.60
C PRO A 214 -11.58 3.41 34.42
N ASP A 215 -12.63 3.25 33.61
CA ASP A 215 -13.09 1.92 33.20
C ASP A 215 -12.01 1.25 32.33
N PRO A 216 -11.54 0.06 32.75
CA PRO A 216 -10.50 -0.68 32.05
C PRO A 216 -10.84 -1.01 30.58
N ILE A 217 -12.13 -1.07 30.21
CA ILE A 217 -12.59 -1.39 28.86
C ILE A 217 -12.05 -0.41 27.81
N TRP A 218 -11.88 0.86 28.16
CA TRP A 218 -11.37 1.86 27.23
C TRP A 218 -9.92 1.60 26.86
N GLY A 219 -9.08 1.25 27.83
CA GLY A 219 -7.69 0.87 27.61
C GLY A 219 -7.57 -0.45 26.84
N GLN A 220 -8.39 -1.45 27.19
CA GLN A 220 -8.39 -2.76 26.52
C GLN A 220 -8.78 -2.64 25.04
N ARG A 221 -9.86 -1.90 24.72
CA ARG A 221 -10.27 -1.64 23.33
C ARG A 221 -9.19 -0.88 22.56
N GLY A 222 -8.61 0.16 23.16
CA GLY A 222 -7.52 0.92 22.56
C GLY A 222 -6.32 0.03 22.23
N LYS A 223 -5.88 -0.82 23.17
CA LYS A 223 -4.78 -1.76 22.97
C LYS A 223 -5.08 -2.76 21.85
N GLN A 224 -6.29 -3.33 21.82
CA GLN A 224 -6.70 -4.26 20.79
C GLN A 224 -6.62 -3.65 19.38
N ARG A 225 -7.16 -2.43 19.20
CA ARG A 225 -7.09 -1.70 17.93
C ARG A 225 -5.65 -1.36 17.52
N SER A 226 -4.80 -1.01 18.49
CA SER A 226 -3.36 -0.82 18.25
C SER A 226 -2.68 -2.09 17.76
N VAL A 227 -3.04 -3.25 18.30
CA VAL A 227 -2.52 -4.55 17.83
C VAL A 227 -2.96 -4.83 16.40
N HIS A 228 -4.22 -4.56 16.04
CA HIS A 228 -4.67 -4.70 14.64
C HIS A 228 -3.86 -3.81 13.71
N ASN A 229 -3.68 -2.53 14.05
CA ASN A 229 -2.86 -1.60 13.26
C ASN A 229 -1.42 -2.11 13.09
N ASN A 230 -0.84 -2.68 14.14
CA ASN A 230 0.50 -3.23 14.13
C ASN A 230 0.66 -4.37 13.11
N TYR A 231 -0.29 -5.30 13.03
CA TYR A 231 -0.25 -6.39 12.05
C TYR A 231 -0.46 -5.91 10.61
N LEU A 232 -1.24 -4.85 10.41
CA LEU A 232 -1.55 -4.30 9.08
C LEU A 232 -0.44 -3.37 8.54
N THR A 233 0.53 -2.99 9.37
CA THR A 233 1.58 -2.03 8.98
C THR A 233 2.42 -2.52 7.80
N LEU A 234 2.98 -3.75 7.86
CA LEU A 234 3.83 -4.27 6.79
C LEU A 234 3.05 -4.51 5.48
N PRO A 235 1.82 -5.06 5.50
CA PRO A 235 0.98 -5.13 4.31
C PRO A 235 0.74 -3.78 3.64
N VAL A 236 0.37 -2.75 4.40
CA VAL A 236 0.13 -1.41 3.86
C VAL A 236 1.40 -0.81 3.26
N LEU A 237 2.54 -0.95 3.92
CA LEU A 237 3.83 -0.49 3.39
C LEU A 237 4.17 -1.14 2.05
N PHE A 238 3.97 -2.47 1.93
CA PHE A 238 4.16 -3.13 0.64
C PHE A 238 3.23 -2.54 -0.43
N ILE A 239 1.93 -2.38 -0.12
CA ILE A 239 0.97 -1.84 -1.08
C ILE A 239 1.38 -0.43 -1.54
N MET A 240 1.86 0.42 -0.64
CA MET A 240 2.29 1.80 -0.98
C MET A 240 3.47 1.83 -1.96
N ILE A 241 4.37 0.84 -1.90
CA ILE A 241 5.49 0.74 -2.84
C ILE A 241 5.19 -0.14 -4.07
N SER A 242 4.10 -0.91 -4.05
CA SER A 242 3.79 -1.91 -5.08
C SER A 242 3.66 -1.34 -6.48
N ASN A 243 3.24 -0.07 -6.61
CA ASN A 243 3.11 0.62 -7.89
C ASN A 243 4.43 0.76 -8.66
N HIS A 244 5.58 0.57 -8.01
CA HIS A 244 6.91 0.52 -8.63
C HIS A 244 7.30 -0.89 -9.09
N TYR A 245 6.48 -1.93 -8.79
CA TYR A 245 6.76 -3.34 -9.06
C TYR A 245 5.63 -4.00 -9.86
N PRO A 246 5.50 -3.69 -11.19
CA PRO A 246 4.43 -4.19 -12.04
C PRO A 246 4.27 -5.70 -12.03
N MET A 247 5.35 -6.46 -11.82
CA MET A 247 5.32 -7.91 -11.74
C MET A 247 4.35 -8.45 -10.68
N THR A 248 4.02 -7.64 -9.65
CA THR A 248 3.14 -8.07 -8.55
C THR A 248 1.67 -7.89 -8.88
N TYR A 249 1.31 -6.93 -9.76
CA TYR A 249 -0.09 -6.58 -10.00
C TYR A 249 -0.56 -6.75 -11.46
N SER A 250 0.36 -6.94 -12.43
CA SER A 250 -0.03 -7.02 -13.86
C SER A 250 -0.56 -8.37 -14.29
N GLY A 251 -0.37 -9.45 -13.50
CA GLY A 251 -0.82 -10.79 -13.86
C GLY A 251 -2.26 -11.08 -13.41
N LYS A 252 -2.91 -12.06 -14.03
CA LYS A 252 -4.27 -12.51 -13.68
C LYS A 252 -4.43 -13.03 -12.25
N TRP A 253 -3.34 -13.41 -11.59
CA TRP A 253 -3.30 -13.89 -10.20
C TRP A 253 -2.87 -12.81 -9.21
N ASN A 254 -2.93 -11.54 -9.61
CA ASN A 254 -2.50 -10.40 -8.79
C ASN A 254 -3.16 -10.37 -7.41
N TRP A 255 -4.43 -10.71 -7.30
CA TRP A 255 -5.13 -10.83 -6.02
C TRP A 255 -4.47 -11.85 -5.09
N ALA A 256 -4.09 -13.03 -5.60
CA ALA A 256 -3.42 -14.06 -4.83
C ALA A 256 -2.00 -13.63 -4.43
N VAL A 257 -1.27 -12.95 -5.34
CA VAL A 257 0.05 -12.36 -5.05
C VAL A 257 -0.04 -11.40 -3.88
N LEU A 258 -1.01 -10.48 -3.87
CA LEU A 258 -1.20 -9.53 -2.78
C LEU A 258 -1.50 -10.24 -1.45
N LEU A 259 -2.36 -11.26 -1.48
CA LEU A 259 -2.71 -12.03 -0.27
C LEU A 259 -1.53 -12.82 0.29
N VAL A 260 -0.75 -13.46 -0.57
CA VAL A 260 0.46 -14.20 -0.12
C VAL A 260 1.49 -13.25 0.48
N ILE A 261 1.72 -12.08 -0.13
CA ILE A 261 2.62 -11.06 0.43
C ILE A 261 2.08 -10.53 1.77
N THR A 262 0.77 -10.29 1.85
CA THR A 262 0.11 -9.86 3.10
C THR A 262 0.30 -10.90 4.20
N LEU A 263 0.07 -12.19 3.91
CA LEU A 263 0.26 -13.28 4.87
C LEU A 263 1.73 -13.38 5.32
N ALA A 264 2.67 -13.36 4.38
CA ALA A 264 4.10 -13.38 4.68
C ALA A 264 4.51 -12.20 5.58
N ALA A 265 4.03 -11.00 5.28
CA ALA A 265 4.25 -9.81 6.08
C ALA A 265 3.68 -9.94 7.50
N MET A 266 2.46 -10.49 7.64
CA MET A 266 1.82 -10.72 8.94
C MET A 266 2.57 -11.79 9.77
N LEU A 267 3.07 -12.86 9.15
CA LEU A 267 3.89 -13.89 9.82
C LEU A 267 5.20 -13.30 10.35
N ILE A 268 5.89 -12.52 9.53
CA ILE A 268 7.12 -11.82 9.92
C ILE A 268 6.82 -10.87 11.09
N ARG A 269 5.73 -10.09 11.01
CA ARG A 269 5.34 -9.18 12.09
C ARG A 269 5.00 -9.94 13.37
N HIS A 270 4.32 -11.06 13.26
CA HIS A 270 4.00 -11.92 14.40
C HIS A 270 5.25 -12.46 15.10
N PHE A 271 6.27 -12.85 14.34
CA PHE A 271 7.56 -13.23 14.92
C PHE A 271 8.15 -12.13 15.79
N PHE A 272 8.21 -10.89 15.30
CA PHE A 272 8.76 -9.78 16.07
C PHE A 272 7.91 -9.47 17.32
N ASN A 273 6.59 -9.54 17.22
CA ASN A 273 5.71 -9.37 18.36
C ASN A 273 5.92 -10.44 19.45
N LEU A 274 6.15 -11.69 19.06
CA LEU A 274 6.47 -12.77 19.99
C LEU A 274 7.89 -12.63 20.57
N LYS A 275 8.88 -12.28 19.72
CA LYS A 275 10.26 -12.07 20.14
C LYS A 275 10.36 -11.02 21.25
N HIS A 276 9.62 -9.92 21.13
CA HIS A 276 9.56 -8.88 22.16
C HIS A 276 8.95 -9.39 23.50
N LYS A 277 8.21 -10.49 23.47
CA LYS A 277 7.68 -11.18 24.67
C LYS A 277 8.60 -12.31 25.17
N GLY A 278 9.82 -12.40 24.67
CA GLY A 278 10.76 -13.47 25.01
C GLY A 278 10.49 -14.80 24.31
N VAL A 279 9.51 -14.88 23.41
CA VAL A 279 9.14 -16.12 22.70
C VAL A 279 9.74 -16.09 21.29
N ILE A 280 10.75 -16.93 21.07
CA ILE A 280 11.44 -17.04 19.78
C ILE A 280 10.88 -18.23 19.00
N LYS A 281 10.18 -17.95 17.87
CA LYS A 281 9.64 -18.96 16.94
C LYS A 281 10.20 -18.76 15.53
N PRO A 282 11.41 -19.28 15.21
CA PRO A 282 12.06 -19.06 13.92
C PRO A 282 11.26 -19.57 12.71
N ALA A 283 10.37 -20.53 12.92
CA ALA A 283 9.49 -21.06 11.88
C ALA A 283 8.63 -19.97 11.21
N LEU A 284 8.25 -18.90 11.95
CA LEU A 284 7.40 -17.85 11.41
C LEU A 284 8.10 -17.00 10.33
N PRO A 285 9.28 -16.40 10.57
CA PRO A 285 9.97 -15.65 9.53
C PRO A 285 10.50 -16.55 8.41
N LEU A 286 10.85 -17.82 8.70
CA LEU A 286 11.21 -18.80 7.68
C LEU A 286 10.03 -19.10 6.76
N ALA A 287 8.80 -19.29 7.31
CA ALA A 287 7.59 -19.45 6.51
C ALA A 287 7.32 -18.20 5.65
N GLY A 288 7.47 -17.00 6.21
CA GLY A 288 7.36 -15.76 5.44
C GLY A 288 8.37 -15.68 4.29
N ALA A 289 9.63 -16.01 4.56
CA ALA A 289 10.68 -16.05 3.54
C ALA A 289 10.41 -17.11 2.46
N ALA A 290 9.92 -18.30 2.86
CA ALA A 290 9.53 -19.35 1.92
C ALA A 290 8.38 -18.89 1.00
N LEU A 291 7.37 -18.20 1.53
CA LEU A 291 6.29 -17.61 0.72
C LEU A 291 6.83 -16.61 -0.30
N PHE A 292 7.77 -15.74 0.08
CA PHE A 292 8.41 -14.82 -0.89
C PHE A 292 9.23 -15.57 -1.95
N ALA A 293 9.97 -16.60 -1.56
CA ALA A 293 10.73 -17.43 -2.51
C ALA A 293 9.79 -18.16 -3.49
N LEU A 294 8.69 -18.71 -3.02
CA LEU A 294 7.66 -19.33 -3.86
C LEU A 294 7.03 -18.30 -4.82
N LEU A 295 6.74 -17.10 -4.35
CA LEU A 295 6.25 -16.03 -5.22
C LEU A 295 7.29 -15.62 -6.26
N ALA A 296 8.56 -15.52 -5.90
CA ALA A 296 9.62 -15.20 -6.86
C ALA A 296 9.71 -16.24 -7.97
N VAL A 297 9.59 -17.53 -7.63
CA VAL A 297 9.53 -18.63 -8.61
C VAL A 297 8.25 -18.58 -9.44
N PHE A 298 7.10 -18.29 -8.80
CA PHE A 298 5.81 -18.19 -9.48
C PHE A 298 5.76 -17.03 -10.48
N LEU A 299 6.31 -15.88 -10.08
CA LEU A 299 6.36 -14.65 -10.89
C LEU A 299 7.54 -14.61 -11.85
N TYR A 300 8.38 -15.65 -11.87
CA TYR A 300 9.50 -15.71 -12.79
C TYR A 300 9.00 -15.60 -14.24
N PRO A 301 9.54 -14.67 -15.04
CA PRO A 301 9.13 -14.50 -16.41
C PRO A 301 9.41 -15.77 -17.21
N ARG A 302 8.39 -16.58 -17.40
CA ARG A 302 8.48 -17.71 -18.33
C ARG A 302 8.23 -17.16 -19.73
N PRO A 303 8.99 -17.62 -20.75
CA PRO A 303 8.57 -17.39 -22.13
C PRO A 303 7.13 -17.90 -22.23
N GLN A 304 6.16 -17.01 -22.38
CA GLN A 304 4.79 -17.44 -22.62
C GLN A 304 4.83 -18.19 -23.96
N ALA A 305 4.64 -19.51 -23.91
CA ALA A 305 4.10 -20.20 -25.05
C ALA A 305 2.80 -19.44 -25.39
N ALA A 306 2.76 -18.83 -26.56
CA ALA A 306 1.62 -18.03 -26.98
C ALA A 306 0.35 -18.84 -26.76
N SER A 307 -0.55 -18.37 -25.91
CA SER A 307 -1.86 -18.99 -25.69
C SER A 307 -2.77 -18.60 -26.86
N GLY A 308 -2.54 -19.22 -27.97
CA GLY A 308 -3.12 -19.01 -29.29
C GLY A 308 -2.09 -19.37 -30.36
N PRO A 309 -2.46 -19.52 -31.62
CA PRO A 309 -1.47 -19.63 -32.67
C PRO A 309 -0.52 -18.43 -32.53
N ALA A 310 0.79 -18.72 -32.44
CA ALA A 310 1.79 -17.68 -32.29
C ALA A 310 1.54 -16.64 -33.40
N ILE A 311 1.31 -15.38 -33.01
CA ILE A 311 1.20 -14.30 -33.98
C ILE A 311 2.59 -14.15 -34.55
N VAL A 312 2.82 -14.82 -35.68
CA VAL A 312 4.07 -14.74 -36.41
C VAL A 312 4.00 -13.48 -37.27
N ILE A 313 4.78 -12.48 -36.88
CA ILE A 313 4.94 -11.28 -37.68
C ILE A 313 5.88 -11.63 -38.84
N PRO A 314 5.43 -11.52 -40.09
CA PRO A 314 6.28 -11.76 -41.23
C PRO A 314 7.53 -10.86 -41.19
N PRO A 315 8.74 -11.38 -41.47
CA PRO A 315 9.99 -10.60 -41.38
C PRO A 315 9.95 -9.24 -42.11
N GLU A 316 9.27 -9.19 -43.24
CA GLU A 316 9.09 -7.96 -44.03
C GLU A 316 8.25 -6.90 -43.30
N LYS A 317 7.44 -7.26 -42.32
CA LYS A 317 6.69 -6.32 -41.47
C LYS A 317 7.46 -5.88 -40.25
N VAL A 318 8.57 -6.53 -39.89
CA VAL A 318 9.42 -6.16 -38.74
C VAL A 318 10.34 -5.01 -39.13
N THR A 319 9.77 -3.90 -39.53
CA THR A 319 10.51 -2.69 -39.91
C THR A 319 10.45 -1.65 -38.80
N PHE A 320 11.46 -0.78 -38.73
CA PHE A 320 11.46 0.31 -37.76
C PHE A 320 10.27 1.28 -37.99
N ALA A 321 9.88 1.50 -39.25
CA ALA A 321 8.73 2.34 -39.59
C ALA A 321 7.43 1.81 -38.92
N ASN A 322 7.15 0.51 -39.04
CA ASN A 322 5.96 -0.09 -38.44
C ASN A 322 6.03 -0.04 -36.89
N VAL A 323 7.21 -0.22 -36.30
CA VAL A 323 7.43 -0.05 -34.85
C VAL A 323 7.19 1.39 -34.43
N GLN A 324 7.72 2.34 -35.19
CA GLN A 324 7.53 3.77 -34.91
C GLN A 324 6.04 4.17 -34.97
N ASP A 325 5.29 3.62 -35.92
CA ASP A 325 3.84 3.85 -36.00
C ASP A 325 3.10 3.35 -34.76
N VAL A 326 3.44 2.14 -34.29
CA VAL A 326 2.89 1.63 -33.03
C VAL A 326 3.27 2.55 -31.86
N ILE A 327 4.53 2.94 -31.75
CA ILE A 327 5.00 3.83 -30.67
C ILE A 327 4.28 5.17 -30.72
N ASN A 328 4.14 5.78 -31.91
CA ASN A 328 3.44 7.05 -32.09
C ASN A 328 1.97 6.97 -31.65
N ASN A 329 1.30 5.91 -32.05
CA ASN A 329 -0.13 5.74 -31.79
C ASN A 329 -0.44 5.29 -30.33
N ARG A 330 0.49 4.54 -29.70
CA ARG A 330 0.21 3.87 -28.43
C ARG A 330 1.00 4.44 -27.23
N CYS A 331 2.16 5.09 -27.47
CA CYS A 331 3.08 5.47 -26.41
C CYS A 331 3.31 6.98 -26.31
N VAL A 332 3.45 7.68 -27.44
CA VAL A 332 3.86 9.10 -27.50
C VAL A 332 2.87 10.01 -26.78
N SER A 333 1.57 9.69 -26.77
CA SER A 333 0.56 10.52 -26.07
C SER A 333 0.89 10.76 -24.58
N CYS A 334 1.63 9.83 -23.96
CA CYS A 334 2.12 9.99 -22.57
C CYS A 334 3.64 10.20 -22.53
N HIS A 335 4.38 9.68 -23.52
CA HIS A 335 5.85 9.67 -23.58
C HIS A 335 6.41 10.66 -24.59
N ALA A 336 5.85 11.86 -24.64
CA ALA A 336 6.33 13.01 -25.40
C ALA A 336 7.04 14.01 -24.50
N ALA A 337 7.80 14.95 -25.07
CA ALA A 337 8.35 16.10 -24.35
C ALA A 337 7.24 16.91 -23.67
N THR A 338 6.07 17.03 -24.35
CA THR A 338 4.85 17.61 -23.81
C THR A 338 3.72 16.61 -23.96
N PRO A 339 3.47 15.76 -22.94
CA PRO A 339 2.42 14.76 -22.99
C PRO A 339 1.03 15.34 -23.22
N SER A 340 0.23 14.69 -24.05
CA SER A 340 -1.17 15.08 -24.32
C SER A 340 -2.20 14.29 -23.52
N ARG A 341 -1.76 13.26 -22.79
CA ARG A 341 -2.62 12.37 -22.00
C ARG A 341 -2.02 12.12 -20.60
N GLY A 342 -2.86 11.87 -19.61
CA GLY A 342 -2.45 11.39 -18.29
C GLY A 342 -2.08 12.49 -17.30
N ASN A 343 -2.40 13.75 -17.56
CA ASN A 343 -2.10 14.90 -16.69
C ASN A 343 -0.61 15.01 -16.31
N PHE A 344 0.28 14.60 -17.20
CA PHE A 344 1.73 14.75 -17.02
C PHE A 344 2.21 16.06 -17.65
N VAL A 345 3.10 16.78 -16.96
CA VAL A 345 3.81 17.94 -17.52
C VAL A 345 4.99 17.51 -18.38
N THR A 346 5.64 16.43 -17.97
CA THR A 346 6.79 15.85 -18.66
C THR A 346 6.60 14.36 -18.82
N ALA A 347 7.33 13.76 -19.74
CA ALA A 347 7.28 12.31 -19.96
C ALA A 347 7.50 11.54 -18.65
N PRO A 348 6.63 10.57 -18.31
CA PRO A 348 6.78 9.74 -17.11
C PRO A 348 8.16 9.08 -17.05
N ALA A 349 8.81 9.13 -15.89
CA ALA A 349 10.17 8.63 -15.67
C ALA A 349 11.23 9.24 -16.61
N GLY A 350 10.94 10.39 -17.22
CA GLY A 350 11.84 11.04 -18.18
C GLY A 350 12.02 10.29 -19.52
N ILE A 351 11.17 9.27 -19.77
CA ILE A 351 11.24 8.45 -20.99
C ILE A 351 10.45 9.13 -22.10
N LYS A 352 11.16 9.69 -23.08
CA LYS A 352 10.59 10.24 -24.31
C LYS A 352 10.68 9.23 -25.42
N LEU A 353 9.67 9.15 -26.29
CA LEU A 353 9.61 8.18 -27.38
C LEU A 353 9.19 8.84 -28.72
N GLU A 354 9.42 10.15 -28.84
CA GLU A 354 9.15 10.90 -30.07
C GLU A 354 10.25 10.69 -31.12
N ASP A 355 11.49 10.54 -30.65
CA ASP A 355 12.67 10.44 -31.51
C ASP A 355 13.06 8.99 -31.77
N PRO A 356 13.41 8.63 -33.04
CA PRO A 356 13.95 7.31 -33.35
C PRO A 356 15.15 6.87 -32.51
N ALA A 357 16.02 7.81 -32.14
CA ALA A 357 17.17 7.54 -31.28
C ALA A 357 16.75 7.14 -29.87
N ASP A 358 15.74 7.80 -29.31
CA ASP A 358 15.20 7.50 -28.01
C ASP A 358 14.42 6.17 -28.01
N ILE A 359 13.65 5.88 -29.05
CA ILE A 359 12.98 4.57 -29.20
C ILE A 359 14.00 3.43 -29.13
N LYS A 360 15.11 3.54 -29.83
CA LYS A 360 16.20 2.57 -29.78
C LYS A 360 16.85 2.48 -28.40
N ARG A 361 17.18 3.63 -27.82
CA ARG A 361 17.77 3.71 -26.49
C ARG A 361 16.91 3.00 -25.46
N TRP A 362 15.59 3.11 -25.58
CA TRP A 362 14.64 2.54 -24.64
C TRP A 362 14.05 1.19 -25.08
N ALA A 363 14.55 0.58 -26.18
CA ALA A 363 14.01 -0.66 -26.74
C ALA A 363 13.84 -1.78 -25.71
N GLY A 364 14.82 -1.99 -24.83
CA GLY A 364 14.74 -2.99 -23.76
C GLY A 364 13.64 -2.68 -22.75
N ARG A 365 13.44 -1.40 -22.40
CA ARG A 365 12.34 -0.98 -21.52
C ARG A 365 10.98 -1.08 -22.18
N ILE A 366 10.88 -0.72 -23.46
CA ILE A 366 9.67 -0.90 -24.26
C ILE A 366 9.27 -2.37 -24.29
N HIS A 367 10.21 -3.26 -24.64
CA HIS A 367 9.98 -4.70 -24.65
C HIS A 367 9.54 -5.22 -23.29
N GLU A 368 10.27 -4.88 -22.24
CA GLU A 368 9.97 -5.32 -20.86
C GLU A 368 8.58 -4.88 -20.41
N GLN A 369 8.23 -3.61 -20.63
CA GLN A 369 7.00 -3.04 -20.10
C GLN A 369 5.77 -3.28 -20.99
N ALA A 370 5.93 -3.27 -22.30
CA ALA A 370 4.81 -3.39 -23.24
C ALA A 370 4.57 -4.83 -23.71
N VAL A 371 5.61 -5.65 -23.81
CA VAL A 371 5.49 -7.02 -24.34
C VAL A 371 5.48 -8.04 -23.20
N VAL A 372 6.54 -8.04 -22.36
CA VAL A 372 6.72 -9.07 -21.32
C VAL A 372 5.75 -8.87 -20.17
N ARG A 373 5.77 -7.67 -19.55
CA ARG A 373 4.95 -7.37 -18.35
C ARG A 373 3.56 -6.85 -18.69
N ARG A 374 3.35 -6.36 -19.89
CA ARG A 374 2.07 -5.75 -20.34
C ARG A 374 1.58 -4.64 -19.42
N ALA A 375 2.48 -4.01 -18.68
CA ALA A 375 2.19 -2.90 -17.78
C ALA A 375 1.98 -1.58 -18.54
N MET A 376 2.42 -1.52 -19.79
CA MET A 376 2.25 -0.38 -20.69
C MET A 376 1.57 -0.80 -22.00
N PRO A 377 0.76 0.06 -22.58
CA PRO A 377 0.17 1.29 -21.99
C PRO A 377 -0.60 1.00 -20.72
N GLN A 378 -0.52 1.91 -19.76
CA GLN A 378 -1.17 1.71 -18.45
C GLN A 378 -2.69 1.55 -18.62
N GLY A 379 -3.28 0.48 -18.06
CA GLY A 379 -4.69 0.15 -18.25
C GLY A 379 -5.09 -0.05 -19.72
N ASN A 380 -4.12 -0.28 -20.59
CA ASN A 380 -4.30 -0.37 -22.05
C ASN A 380 -5.11 0.80 -22.66
N VAL A 381 -4.98 2.00 -22.06
CA VAL A 381 -5.79 3.19 -22.41
C VAL A 381 -5.64 3.67 -23.86
N THR A 382 -4.59 3.26 -24.56
CA THR A 382 -4.37 3.55 -25.99
C THR A 382 -4.72 2.38 -26.89
N GLY A 383 -5.17 1.25 -26.32
CA GLY A 383 -5.69 0.10 -27.05
C GLY A 383 -4.63 -0.63 -27.89
N ILE A 384 -3.41 -0.83 -27.36
CA ILE A 384 -2.39 -1.63 -28.07
C ILE A 384 -2.89 -3.06 -28.27
N THR A 385 -2.77 -3.59 -29.47
CA THR A 385 -3.23 -4.93 -29.84
C THR A 385 -2.16 -5.99 -29.59
N GLU A 386 -2.57 -7.28 -29.67
CA GLU A 386 -1.63 -8.39 -29.53
C GLU A 386 -0.65 -8.47 -30.71
N GLU A 387 -1.10 -8.11 -31.92
CA GLU A 387 -0.26 -8.02 -33.12
C GLU A 387 0.80 -6.91 -32.95
N GLU A 388 0.40 -5.74 -32.43
CA GLU A 388 1.33 -4.63 -32.15
C GLU A 388 2.36 -5.02 -31.09
N ARG A 389 1.94 -5.75 -30.02
CA ARG A 389 2.88 -6.28 -29.02
C ARG A 389 3.83 -7.33 -29.63
N ALA A 390 3.30 -8.22 -30.48
CA ALA A 390 4.11 -9.20 -31.16
C ALA A 390 5.15 -8.54 -32.08
N LEU A 391 4.75 -7.47 -32.79
CA LEU A 391 5.66 -6.67 -33.62
C LEU A 391 6.80 -6.05 -32.78
N LEU A 392 6.49 -5.42 -31.68
CA LEU A 392 7.49 -4.86 -30.76
C LEU A 392 8.44 -5.96 -30.23
N GLY A 393 7.91 -7.13 -29.92
CA GLY A 393 8.68 -8.30 -29.47
C GLY A 393 9.62 -8.82 -30.56
N ALA A 394 9.12 -9.00 -31.77
CA ALA A 394 9.91 -9.45 -32.92
C ALA A 394 11.03 -8.46 -33.28
N TRP A 395 10.72 -7.16 -33.26
CA TRP A 395 11.70 -6.11 -33.48
C TRP A 395 12.83 -6.12 -32.45
N TYR A 396 12.47 -6.26 -31.16
CA TYR A 396 13.46 -6.35 -30.09
C TYR A 396 14.34 -7.60 -30.24
N ALA A 397 13.73 -8.76 -30.54
CA ALA A 397 14.44 -10.01 -30.77
C ALA A 397 15.41 -9.94 -31.96
N ALA A 398 15.08 -9.13 -32.96
CA ALA A 398 15.96 -8.84 -34.10
C ALA A 398 17.10 -7.84 -33.79
N GLY A 399 17.29 -7.46 -32.52
CA GLY A 399 18.30 -6.51 -32.07
C GLY A 399 17.91 -5.04 -32.17
N ALA A 400 16.62 -4.75 -32.24
CA ALA A 400 16.04 -3.41 -32.35
C ALA A 400 16.66 -2.56 -33.50
N PRO A 401 16.66 -3.03 -34.75
CA PRO A 401 17.24 -2.30 -35.88
C PRO A 401 16.53 -0.95 -36.08
N GLY A 402 17.27 0.05 -36.54
CA GLY A 402 16.78 1.42 -36.70
C GLY A 402 16.57 1.85 -38.13
N LYS A 403 16.64 0.92 -39.07
CA LYS A 403 16.28 1.11 -40.47
C LYS A 403 15.60 -0.15 -40.95
#